data_d4a631cd7b671a4bf51357b189ef1317
#
_entry.id   d4a631cd7b671a4bf51357b189ef1317
#
_cell.length_a   1.000
_cell.length_b   1.000
_cell.length_c   1.000
_cell.angle_alpha   90.00
_cell.angle_beta   90.00
_cell.angle_gamma   90.00
#
_symmetry.space_group_name_H-M   'P 1'
#
loop_
_entity.id
_entity.type
_entity.pdbx_description
1 polymer ?
#
loop_
_entity_poly.entity_id
_entity_poly.type
_entity_poly.pdbx_seq_one_letter_code
_entity_poly.pdbx_strand_id
1 'polypeptide(L)'
;MALSTISGTTGITDATITSAKLADFTAAVDLNGVELILDADQDTTITADTDDRIDFKIAGVEHFSFSNSSGDTVVKPMVDAKDIIFQQYDGNKVFEINDGNFVSVGGNATAAGQIRIYEDTDNGSHYSGFTVGNLTASVTYALPNADGSDGQVLSTDGSGVLSWATASANTPTSADGQALGSALSLIHI
;
A
#
# COMPACT_ATOMS: atom_id res chain seq x y z
N MET A 1 14.73 54.67 10.31
CA MET A 1 13.85 55.03 9.19
C MET A 1 12.90 53.89 9.00
N ALA A 2 11.62 54.04 9.31
CA ALA A 2 10.64 53.00 9.13
C ALA A 2 10.43 52.78 7.62
N LEU A 3 10.59 51.54 7.14
CA LEU A 3 10.26 51.17 5.77
C LEU A 3 8.75 51.37 5.60
N SER A 4 8.34 52.22 4.66
CA SER A 4 6.94 52.37 4.30
C SER A 4 6.39 51.07 3.76
N THR A 5 5.23 50.67 4.25
CA THR A 5 4.46 49.56 3.70
C THR A 5 4.20 49.83 2.21
N ILE A 6 4.57 48.87 1.35
CA ILE A 6 4.18 48.91 -0.05
C ILE A 6 2.70 48.55 -0.07
N SER A 7 1.83 49.53 -0.23
CA SER A 7 0.39 49.33 -0.36
C SER A 7 -0.06 49.72 -1.77
N GLY A 8 -0.74 48.83 -2.47
CA GLY A 8 -1.35 49.11 -3.75
C GLY A 8 -1.00 48.09 -4.86
N THR A 9 -1.78 48.11 -5.91
CA THR A 9 -1.71 47.23 -7.07
C THR A 9 -0.47 47.44 -7.97
N THR A 10 0.40 48.39 -7.63
CA THR A 10 1.62 48.74 -8.39
C THR A 10 2.91 48.46 -7.59
N GLY A 11 2.84 47.51 -6.67
CA GLY A 11 3.84 47.32 -5.66
C GLY A 11 5.25 47.01 -6.13
N ILE A 12 5.57 45.85 -6.60
CA ILE A 12 6.92 45.44 -6.94
C ILE A 12 6.95 45.03 -8.40
N THR A 13 7.73 45.76 -9.19
CA THR A 13 7.99 45.35 -10.58
C THR A 13 8.86 44.12 -10.61
N ASP A 14 8.57 43.29 -11.60
CA ASP A 14 9.20 42.01 -11.84
C ASP A 14 10.74 42.02 -11.64
N ALA A 15 11.27 40.93 -11.10
CA ALA A 15 12.71 40.69 -10.83
C ALA A 15 13.39 41.59 -9.75
N THR A 16 12.67 42.36 -8.97
CA THR A 16 13.28 43.20 -7.91
C THR A 16 13.42 42.52 -6.57
N ILE A 17 12.70 41.41 -6.31
CA ILE A 17 12.85 40.62 -5.10
C ILE A 17 13.65 39.37 -5.45
N THR A 18 14.90 39.34 -5.02
CA THR A 18 15.73 38.14 -5.08
C THR A 18 15.58 37.31 -3.80
N SER A 19 15.92 36.02 -3.84
CA SER A 19 15.93 35.16 -2.66
C SER A 19 16.70 35.75 -1.46
N ALA A 20 17.76 36.53 -1.71
CA ALA A 20 18.51 37.22 -0.67
C ALA A 20 17.74 38.40 0.00
N LYS A 21 16.64 38.83 -0.59
CA LYS A 21 15.77 39.89 -0.06
C LYS A 21 14.49 39.38 0.62
N LEU A 22 14.21 38.09 0.48
CA LEU A 22 13.15 37.43 1.22
C LEU A 22 13.71 37.03 2.58
N ALA A 23 13.34 37.76 3.62
CA ALA A 23 13.56 37.29 4.99
C ALA A 23 12.70 36.06 5.25
N ASP A 24 13.08 35.25 6.24
CA ASP A 24 12.23 34.16 6.69
C ASP A 24 10.81 34.66 6.97
N PHE A 25 9.82 33.98 6.44
CA PHE A 25 8.43 34.28 6.75
C PHE A 25 8.17 33.96 8.21
N THR A 26 7.90 34.96 9.02
CA THR A 26 7.55 34.81 10.45
C THR A 26 6.03 34.68 10.68
N ALA A 27 5.25 34.77 9.59
CA ALA A 27 3.79 34.61 9.56
C ALA A 27 3.39 33.68 8.41
N ALA A 28 2.13 33.24 8.42
CA ALA A 28 1.60 32.43 7.34
C ALA A 28 1.67 33.17 5.99
N VAL A 29 2.04 32.43 4.92
CA VAL A 29 1.92 32.90 3.54
C VAL A 29 0.57 32.47 3.02
N ASP A 30 -0.32 33.44 2.79
CA ASP A 30 -1.64 33.20 2.21
C ASP A 30 -1.57 33.41 0.70
N LEU A 31 -1.68 32.32 -0.04
CA LEU A 31 -1.70 32.31 -1.50
C LEU A 31 -3.11 32.54 -2.07
N ASN A 32 -4.14 32.53 -1.21
CA ASN A 32 -5.54 32.84 -1.57
C ASN A 32 -6.03 32.07 -2.82
N GLY A 33 -5.75 30.76 -2.89
CA GLY A 33 -6.14 29.91 -4.00
C GLY A 33 -5.27 30.02 -5.26
N VAL A 34 -4.19 30.81 -5.23
CA VAL A 34 -3.21 30.87 -6.32
C VAL A 34 -2.27 29.68 -6.27
N GLU A 35 -1.91 29.14 -7.42
CA GLU A 35 -0.98 28.01 -7.52
C GLU A 35 0.43 28.39 -7.00
N LEU A 36 1.04 27.49 -6.25
CA LEU A 36 2.47 27.51 -5.99
C LEU A 36 3.19 26.80 -7.16
N ILE A 37 3.81 27.57 -8.03
CA ILE A 37 4.55 27.07 -9.21
C ILE A 37 5.93 26.60 -8.74
N LEU A 38 6.33 25.37 -9.13
CA LEU A 38 7.55 24.71 -8.68
C LEU A 38 8.65 24.62 -9.75
N ASP A 39 8.31 24.88 -11.02
CA ASP A 39 9.24 24.77 -12.15
C ASP A 39 9.15 25.96 -13.12
N ALA A 40 10.06 25.98 -14.09
CA ALA A 40 10.23 27.14 -14.97
C ALA A 40 9.18 27.24 -16.09
N ASP A 41 8.61 26.13 -16.53
CA ASP A 41 7.57 26.09 -17.56
C ASP A 41 6.14 26.14 -16.98
N GLN A 42 6.05 26.23 -15.64
CA GLN A 42 4.82 26.49 -14.87
C GLN A 42 3.76 25.39 -14.98
N ASP A 43 4.18 24.17 -15.23
CA ASP A 43 3.28 23.03 -15.37
C ASP A 43 3.32 22.06 -14.18
N THR A 44 4.22 22.29 -13.20
CA THR A 44 4.31 21.56 -11.94
C THR A 44 3.95 22.47 -10.78
N THR A 45 2.81 22.19 -10.13
CA THR A 45 2.22 23.10 -9.13
C THR A 45 1.59 22.38 -7.96
N ILE A 46 1.43 23.12 -6.85
CA ILE A 46 0.55 22.76 -5.73
C ILE A 46 -0.53 23.82 -5.62
N THR A 47 -1.79 23.42 -5.57
CA THR A 47 -2.92 24.34 -5.48
C THR A 47 -3.96 23.88 -4.45
N ALA A 48 -4.75 24.81 -3.95
CA ALA A 48 -5.92 24.60 -3.09
C ALA A 48 -7.08 25.44 -3.61
N ASP A 49 -7.40 25.31 -4.90
CA ASP A 49 -8.48 26.04 -5.57
C ASP A 49 -9.87 25.48 -5.26
N THR A 50 -9.93 24.28 -4.72
CA THR A 50 -11.15 23.65 -4.23
C THR A 50 -11.11 23.60 -2.70
N ASP A 51 -12.21 23.98 -2.05
CA ASP A 51 -12.33 24.01 -0.59
C ASP A 51 -12.03 22.62 0.00
N ASP A 52 -11.27 22.58 1.09
CA ASP A 52 -10.85 21.37 1.81
C ASP A 52 -10.02 20.36 0.96
N ARG A 53 -9.35 20.83 -0.13
CA ARG A 53 -8.53 19.96 -1.00
C ARG A 53 -7.21 20.63 -1.38
N ILE A 54 -6.13 19.83 -1.40
CA ILE A 54 -4.83 20.19 -1.97
C ILE A 54 -4.57 19.28 -3.17
N ASP A 55 -4.26 19.87 -4.32
CA ASP A 55 -3.96 19.18 -5.56
C ASP A 55 -2.49 19.30 -5.92
N PHE A 56 -1.93 18.22 -6.46
CA PHE A 56 -0.58 18.14 -6.99
C PHE A 56 -0.64 17.91 -8.49
N LYS A 57 -0.14 18.89 -9.24
CA LYS A 57 -0.02 18.86 -10.69
C LYS A 57 1.43 18.66 -11.09
N ILE A 58 1.69 17.78 -12.02
CA ILE A 58 3.01 17.51 -12.62
C ILE A 58 2.84 17.43 -14.12
N ALA A 59 3.66 18.16 -14.88
CA ALA A 59 3.57 18.23 -16.34
C ALA A 59 2.16 18.57 -16.83
N GLY A 60 1.52 19.56 -16.20
CA GLY A 60 0.19 20.05 -16.56
C GLY A 60 -0.99 19.14 -16.18
N VAL A 61 -0.74 18.00 -15.55
CA VAL A 61 -1.76 17.02 -15.15
C VAL A 61 -1.86 16.91 -13.64
N GLU A 62 -3.07 16.95 -13.09
CA GLU A 62 -3.31 16.64 -11.69
C GLU A 62 -3.08 15.14 -11.44
N HIS A 63 -2.07 14.80 -10.65
CA HIS A 63 -1.71 13.40 -10.39
C HIS A 63 -2.39 12.85 -9.15
N PHE A 64 -2.42 13.63 -8.05
CA PHE A 64 -3.12 13.20 -6.84
C PHE A 64 -3.57 14.40 -6.01
N SER A 65 -4.55 14.17 -5.15
CA SER A 65 -5.06 15.13 -4.20
C SER A 65 -5.07 14.59 -2.78
N PHE A 66 -4.99 15.52 -1.83
CA PHE A 66 -5.38 15.32 -0.44
C PHE A 66 -6.65 16.08 -0.18
N SER A 67 -7.66 15.44 0.39
CA SER A 67 -8.91 16.09 0.75
C SER A 67 -9.47 15.58 2.07
N ASN A 68 -10.35 16.39 2.68
CA ASN A 68 -11.16 15.96 3.79
C ASN A 68 -12.48 15.37 3.28
N SER A 69 -12.89 14.22 3.81
CA SER A 69 -14.20 13.63 3.56
C SER A 69 -14.82 13.18 4.87
N SER A 70 -15.72 13.99 5.41
CA SER A 70 -16.42 13.70 6.68
C SER A 70 -15.50 13.42 7.86
N GLY A 71 -14.32 14.09 7.89
CA GLY A 71 -13.29 13.92 8.90
C GLY A 71 -12.15 12.96 8.51
N ASP A 72 -12.31 12.17 7.47
CA ASP A 72 -11.26 11.31 6.96
C ASP A 72 -10.32 12.06 6.02
N THR A 73 -9.04 11.76 6.10
CA THR A 73 -8.05 12.21 5.11
C THR A 73 -8.04 11.25 3.93
N VAL A 74 -8.44 11.75 2.76
CA VAL A 74 -8.46 10.98 1.52
C VAL A 74 -7.25 11.36 0.66
N VAL A 75 -6.46 10.36 0.25
CA VAL A 75 -5.43 10.47 -0.77
C VAL A 75 -5.96 9.80 -2.04
N LYS A 76 -6.10 10.56 -3.12
CA LYS A 76 -6.77 10.09 -4.32
C LYS A 76 -5.92 10.34 -5.57
N PRO A 77 -5.70 9.34 -6.45
CA PRO A 77 -5.19 9.58 -7.81
C PRO A 77 -6.24 10.38 -8.60
N MET A 78 -5.81 11.38 -9.34
CA MET A 78 -6.70 12.29 -10.08
C MET A 78 -6.81 11.92 -11.58
N VAL A 79 -5.97 11.00 -12.05
CA VAL A 79 -6.04 10.47 -13.42
C VAL A 79 -6.72 9.12 -13.38
N ASP A 80 -7.79 8.98 -14.15
CA ASP A 80 -8.54 7.72 -14.32
C ASP A 80 -7.67 6.62 -14.92
N ALA A 81 -7.91 5.38 -14.53
CA ALA A 81 -7.15 4.19 -14.95
C ALA A 81 -5.63 4.32 -14.67
N LYS A 82 -5.26 4.98 -13.56
CA LYS A 82 -3.87 5.09 -13.08
C LYS A 82 -3.75 4.69 -11.62
N ASP A 83 -2.62 4.10 -11.32
CA ASP A 83 -2.28 3.51 -10.03
C ASP A 83 -1.49 4.49 -9.15
N ILE A 84 -1.48 4.25 -7.84
CA ILE A 84 -0.47 4.82 -6.93
C ILE A 84 0.62 3.77 -6.76
N ILE A 85 1.85 4.08 -7.19
CA ILE A 85 2.97 3.15 -7.20
C ILE A 85 4.11 3.68 -6.32
N PHE A 86 4.59 2.85 -5.39
CA PHE A 86 5.81 3.08 -4.62
C PHE A 86 6.92 2.21 -5.17
N GLN A 87 8.00 2.81 -5.61
CA GLN A 87 9.14 2.15 -6.27
C GLN A 87 10.43 2.34 -5.48
N GLN A 88 11.36 1.40 -5.63
CA GLN A 88 12.75 1.58 -5.25
C GLN A 88 13.50 2.44 -6.27
N TYR A 89 14.72 2.86 -5.93
CA TYR A 89 15.57 3.66 -6.82
C TYR A 89 15.83 3.01 -8.18
N ASP A 90 15.91 1.69 -8.23
CA ASP A 90 16.11 0.88 -9.44
C ASP A 90 14.84 0.66 -10.29
N GLY A 91 13.72 1.28 -9.89
CA GLY A 91 12.44 1.18 -10.59
C GLY A 91 11.59 -0.05 -10.22
N ASN A 92 12.09 -0.95 -9.36
CA ASN A 92 11.29 -2.08 -8.92
C ASN A 92 10.12 -1.61 -8.04
N LYS A 93 8.92 -2.08 -8.35
CA LYS A 93 7.71 -1.80 -7.58
C LYS A 93 7.78 -2.53 -6.23
N VAL A 94 7.50 -1.80 -5.15
CA VAL A 94 7.38 -2.34 -3.79
C VAL A 94 5.93 -2.52 -3.39
N PHE A 95 5.12 -1.48 -3.63
CA PHE A 95 3.71 -1.44 -3.26
C PHE A 95 2.93 -0.65 -4.31
N GLU A 96 1.71 -1.07 -4.60
CA GLU A 96 0.83 -0.42 -5.56
C GLU A 96 -0.61 -0.53 -5.08
N ILE A 97 -1.32 0.57 -5.14
CA ILE A 97 -2.79 0.61 -5.08
C ILE A 97 -3.26 0.69 -6.52
N ASN A 98 -3.86 -0.39 -7.00
CA ASN A 98 -4.25 -0.56 -8.40
C ASN A 98 -5.70 -0.12 -8.61
N ASP A 99 -5.97 0.51 -9.75
CA ASP A 99 -7.31 0.93 -10.13
C ASP A 99 -8.29 -0.25 -10.35
N GLY A 100 -7.80 -1.43 -10.56
CA GLY A 100 -8.56 -2.69 -10.60
C GLY A 100 -9.02 -3.21 -9.23
N ASN A 101 -9.02 -2.40 -8.17
CA ASN A 101 -9.45 -2.73 -6.80
C ASN A 101 -8.61 -3.79 -6.09
N PHE A 102 -7.32 -3.82 -6.33
CA PHE A 102 -6.39 -4.69 -5.59
C PHE A 102 -5.10 -3.95 -5.19
N VAL A 103 -4.40 -4.53 -4.23
CA VAL A 103 -3.08 -4.07 -3.79
C VAL A 103 -2.04 -5.09 -4.24
N SER A 104 -0.96 -4.61 -4.88
CA SER A 104 0.19 -5.44 -5.24
C SER A 104 1.37 -5.18 -4.30
N VAL A 105 2.02 -6.26 -3.87
CA VAL A 105 3.34 -6.21 -3.23
C VAL A 105 4.35 -6.77 -4.21
N GLY A 106 5.23 -5.92 -4.71
CA GLY A 106 6.19 -6.26 -5.76
C GLY A 106 7.39 -7.03 -5.22
N GLY A 107 8.02 -7.77 -6.12
CA GLY A 107 9.33 -8.36 -5.94
C GLY A 107 10.33 -7.80 -6.95
N ASN A 108 11.53 -8.35 -6.97
CA ASN A 108 12.58 -8.02 -7.93
C ASN A 108 13.19 -9.30 -8.55
N ALA A 109 14.26 -9.16 -9.33
CA ALA A 109 14.90 -10.29 -10.01
C ALA A 109 15.45 -11.39 -9.07
N THR A 110 15.65 -11.09 -7.79
CA THR A 110 16.28 -12.00 -6.82
C THR A 110 15.38 -12.41 -5.67
N ALA A 111 14.27 -11.72 -5.45
CA ALA A 111 13.36 -11.98 -4.35
C ALA A 111 11.90 -11.70 -4.71
N ALA A 112 11.01 -12.58 -4.29
CA ALA A 112 9.56 -12.37 -4.36
C ALA A 112 9.13 -11.27 -3.37
N GLY A 113 8.00 -10.63 -3.65
CA GLY A 113 7.34 -9.70 -2.72
C GLY A 113 6.89 -10.43 -1.45
N GLN A 114 6.87 -9.71 -0.34
CA GLN A 114 6.50 -10.25 0.98
C GLN A 114 5.62 -9.26 1.73
N ILE A 115 4.61 -9.79 2.42
CA ILE A 115 3.89 -9.07 3.47
C ILE A 115 4.42 -9.60 4.81
N ARG A 116 5.01 -8.72 5.63
CA ARG A 116 5.59 -9.07 6.94
C ARG A 116 4.81 -8.37 8.05
N ILE A 117 4.43 -9.13 9.05
CA ILE A 117 3.81 -8.65 10.29
C ILE A 117 4.83 -8.88 11.40
N TYR A 118 5.38 -7.80 11.93
CA TYR A 118 6.36 -7.86 13.01
C TYR A 118 5.66 -8.00 14.34
N GLU A 119 6.30 -8.74 15.26
CA GLU A 119 5.94 -8.70 16.67
C GLU A 119 6.29 -7.33 17.29
N ASP A 120 5.96 -7.13 18.55
CA ASP A 120 6.46 -5.99 19.32
C ASP A 120 8.00 -6.08 19.50
N THR A 121 8.59 -5.03 20.04
CA THR A 121 10.05 -4.89 20.08
C THR A 121 10.70 -5.40 21.38
N ASP A 122 9.95 -6.07 22.24
CA ASP A 122 10.47 -6.51 23.55
C ASP A 122 11.34 -7.78 23.47
N ASN A 123 11.13 -8.63 22.47
CA ASN A 123 11.88 -9.85 22.20
C ASN A 123 12.75 -9.82 20.93
N GLY A 124 12.95 -8.65 20.30
CA GLY A 124 13.75 -8.49 19.08
C GLY A 124 12.95 -8.02 17.88
N SER A 125 13.31 -8.46 16.68
CA SER A 125 12.72 -8.00 15.41
C SER A 125 12.19 -9.18 14.60
N HIS A 126 11.45 -10.08 15.23
CA HIS A 126 10.89 -11.24 14.55
C HIS A 126 9.59 -10.88 13.82
N TYR A 127 9.23 -11.64 12.80
CA TYR A 127 8.01 -11.43 12.04
C TYR A 127 7.40 -12.74 11.57
N SER A 128 6.10 -12.73 11.31
CA SER A 128 5.39 -13.70 10.49
C SER A 128 5.04 -13.07 9.15
N GLY A 129 5.12 -13.82 8.06
CA GLY A 129 4.89 -13.21 6.75
C GLY A 129 4.37 -14.16 5.70
N PHE A 130 3.84 -13.57 4.62
CA PHE A 130 3.40 -14.27 3.43
C PHE A 130 4.31 -13.91 2.28
N THR A 131 4.72 -14.92 1.52
CA THR A 131 5.48 -14.79 0.28
C THR A 131 5.04 -15.87 -0.70
N VAL A 132 5.40 -15.71 -1.95
CA VAL A 132 5.15 -16.73 -2.98
C VAL A 132 6.45 -17.39 -3.43
N GLY A 133 6.38 -18.66 -3.84
CA GLY A 133 7.50 -19.36 -4.47
C GLY A 133 7.63 -18.98 -5.96
N ASN A 134 8.46 -19.72 -6.67
CA ASN A 134 8.58 -19.60 -8.12
C ASN A 134 7.30 -20.13 -8.79
N LEU A 135 6.46 -19.21 -9.25
CA LEU A 135 5.21 -19.54 -9.92
C LEU A 135 5.43 -19.65 -11.43
N THR A 136 4.83 -20.64 -12.07
CA THR A 136 4.80 -20.80 -13.52
C THR A 136 3.58 -20.15 -14.18
N ALA A 137 2.57 -19.80 -13.37
CA ALA A 137 1.37 -19.06 -13.74
C ALA A 137 0.82 -18.29 -12.53
N SER A 138 -0.03 -17.30 -12.77
CA SER A 138 -0.74 -16.60 -11.69
C SER A 138 -1.72 -17.53 -10.98
N VAL A 139 -1.74 -17.49 -9.66
CA VAL A 139 -2.66 -18.26 -8.81
C VAL A 139 -3.38 -17.29 -7.90
N THR A 140 -4.70 -17.45 -7.78
CA THR A 140 -5.53 -16.73 -6.84
C THR A 140 -6.25 -17.74 -5.95
N TYR A 141 -6.20 -17.54 -4.63
CA TYR A 141 -6.95 -18.33 -3.68
C TYR A 141 -8.18 -17.55 -3.20
N ALA A 142 -9.36 -18.09 -3.51
CA ALA A 142 -10.63 -17.56 -2.98
C ALA A 142 -10.84 -18.09 -1.57
N LEU A 143 -10.88 -17.18 -0.60
CA LEU A 143 -11.14 -17.53 0.80
C LEU A 143 -12.61 -17.96 1.01
N PRO A 144 -12.89 -18.80 2.02
CA PRO A 144 -14.27 -19.11 2.42
C PRO A 144 -15.06 -17.83 2.78
N ASN A 145 -16.35 -17.83 2.50
CA ASN A 145 -17.24 -16.70 2.78
C ASN A 145 -17.84 -16.70 4.21
N ALA A 146 -17.45 -17.65 5.03
CA ALA A 146 -17.91 -17.80 6.42
C ALA A 146 -16.81 -18.40 7.28
N ASP A 147 -16.95 -18.25 8.60
CA ASP A 147 -16.06 -18.87 9.58
C ASP A 147 -16.22 -20.39 9.55
N GLY A 148 -15.10 -21.09 9.80
CA GLY A 148 -15.09 -22.52 10.06
C GLY A 148 -15.60 -22.85 11.48
N SER A 149 -15.78 -24.15 11.74
CA SER A 149 -16.03 -24.68 13.06
C SER A 149 -14.74 -25.17 13.70
N ASP A 150 -14.73 -25.32 15.03
CA ASP A 150 -13.60 -25.87 15.76
C ASP A 150 -13.17 -27.22 15.19
N GLY A 151 -11.84 -27.40 15.01
CA GLY A 151 -11.26 -28.62 14.44
C GLY A 151 -11.31 -28.72 12.91
N GLN A 152 -11.88 -27.74 12.21
CA GLN A 152 -11.79 -27.68 10.73
C GLN A 152 -10.45 -27.12 10.27
N VAL A 153 -10.04 -27.51 9.07
CA VAL A 153 -8.83 -27.06 8.38
C VAL A 153 -9.19 -26.37 7.07
N LEU A 154 -8.38 -25.40 6.66
CA LEU A 154 -8.51 -24.79 5.36
C LEU A 154 -8.02 -25.76 4.27
N SER A 155 -8.89 -26.11 3.34
CA SER A 155 -8.65 -27.09 2.28
C SER A 155 -8.85 -26.46 0.91
N THR A 156 -8.08 -26.88 -0.08
CA THR A 156 -8.23 -26.46 -1.47
C THR A 156 -8.93 -27.53 -2.30
N ASP A 157 -9.71 -27.09 -3.27
CA ASP A 157 -10.31 -27.95 -4.32
C ASP A 157 -9.35 -28.27 -5.49
N GLY A 158 -8.12 -27.69 -5.47
CA GLY A 158 -7.14 -27.80 -6.52
C GLY A 158 -7.31 -26.78 -7.67
N SER A 159 -8.36 -25.97 -7.67
CA SER A 159 -8.61 -24.92 -8.66
C SER A 159 -8.53 -23.49 -8.09
N GLY A 160 -8.08 -23.38 -6.84
CA GLY A 160 -7.89 -22.09 -6.16
C GLY A 160 -9.02 -21.71 -5.18
N VAL A 161 -10.10 -22.47 -5.09
CA VAL A 161 -11.13 -22.23 -4.08
C VAL A 161 -10.73 -22.93 -2.77
N LEU A 162 -10.77 -22.14 -1.69
CA LEU A 162 -10.53 -22.62 -0.34
C LEU A 162 -11.85 -22.78 0.42
N SER A 163 -11.95 -23.85 1.20
CA SER A 163 -13.12 -24.14 2.04
C SER A 163 -12.70 -24.75 3.37
N TRP A 164 -13.61 -24.70 4.35
CA TRP A 164 -13.41 -25.38 5.62
C TRP A 164 -13.77 -26.86 5.49
N ALA A 165 -12.83 -27.73 5.79
CA ALA A 165 -13.03 -29.19 5.78
C ALA A 165 -12.76 -29.76 7.16
N THR A 166 -13.51 -30.80 7.53
CA THR A 166 -13.21 -31.56 8.75
C THR A 166 -11.86 -32.24 8.58
N ALA A 167 -10.93 -32.03 9.51
CA ALA A 167 -9.68 -32.75 9.53
C ALA A 167 -9.99 -34.25 9.61
N SER A 168 -9.59 -35.01 8.59
CA SER A 168 -9.67 -36.47 8.70
C SER A 168 -8.73 -36.91 9.81
N ALA A 169 -9.29 -37.45 10.89
CA ALA A 169 -8.47 -38.17 11.84
C ALA A 169 -7.75 -39.27 11.04
N ASN A 170 -6.44 -39.33 11.14
CA ASN A 170 -5.67 -40.44 10.57
C ASN A 170 -5.95 -41.66 11.44
N THR A 171 -7.21 -42.15 11.39
CA THR A 171 -7.49 -43.46 11.95
C THR A 171 -6.78 -44.47 11.06
N PRO A 172 -5.90 -45.29 11.62
CA PRO A 172 -5.28 -46.36 10.87
C PRO A 172 -6.39 -47.13 10.15
N THR A 173 -6.25 -47.25 8.83
CA THR A 173 -7.20 -48.07 8.07
C THR A 173 -7.25 -49.48 8.67
N SER A 174 -8.34 -50.17 8.56
CA SER A 174 -8.46 -51.55 9.06
C SER A 174 -7.33 -52.46 8.58
N ALA A 175 -6.72 -52.15 7.44
CA ALA A 175 -5.54 -52.83 6.95
C ALA A 175 -4.30 -52.57 7.82
N ASP A 176 -4.07 -51.33 8.23
CA ASP A 176 -2.93 -50.98 9.13
C ASP A 176 -3.15 -51.54 10.55
N GLY A 177 -4.40 -51.51 11.02
CA GLY A 177 -4.78 -52.12 12.31
C GLY A 177 -4.66 -53.64 12.32
N GLN A 178 -4.95 -54.30 11.22
CA GLN A 178 -4.74 -55.76 11.09
C GLN A 178 -3.26 -56.14 11.06
N ALA A 179 -2.43 -55.34 10.38
CA ALA A 179 -0.97 -55.57 10.33
C ALA A 179 -0.33 -55.47 11.74
N LEU A 180 -0.73 -54.47 12.53
CA LEU A 180 -0.26 -54.34 13.92
C LEU A 180 -0.81 -55.44 14.82
N GLY A 181 -2.08 -55.82 14.68
CA GLY A 181 -2.71 -56.90 15.42
C GLY A 181 -2.04 -58.28 15.13
N SER A 182 -1.71 -58.55 13.87
CA SER A 182 -1.01 -59.77 13.45
C SER A 182 0.42 -59.82 13.96
N ALA A 183 1.14 -58.65 13.98
CA ALA A 183 2.48 -58.60 14.54
C ALA A 183 2.53 -58.83 16.04
N LEU A 184 1.54 -58.33 16.80
CA LEU A 184 1.45 -58.61 18.23
C LEU A 184 1.01 -60.04 18.57
N SER A 185 0.23 -60.66 17.68
CA SER A 185 -0.22 -62.06 17.90
C SER A 185 0.91 -63.08 17.76
N LEU A 186 2.02 -62.77 17.11
CA LEU A 186 3.19 -63.62 16.96
C LEU A 186 4.18 -63.58 18.13
N ILE A 187 3.93 -62.74 19.14
CA ILE A 187 4.80 -62.63 20.34
C ILE A 187 4.23 -63.41 21.55
N HIS A 188 3.11 -64.09 21.39
CA HIS A 188 2.56 -65.00 22.44
C HIS A 188 2.89 -66.44 22.18
N ILE A 189 4.16 -66.83 22.43
CA ILE A 189 4.58 -68.18 22.67
C ILE A 189 5.36 -68.22 23.94
#